data_2c1edba997c6f865fe8acaa4e9c89229
#
_entry.id   2c1edba997c6f865fe8acaa4e9c89229
#
_cell.length_a   1.000
_cell.length_b   1.000
_cell.length_c   1.000
_cell.angle_alpha   90.00
_cell.angle_beta   90.00
_cell.angle_gamma   90.00
#
_symmetry.space_group_name_H-M   'P 1'
#
loop_
_entity.id
_entity.type
_entity.pdbx_description
1 polymer ?
#
loop_
_entity_poly.entity_id
_entity_poly.type
_entity_poly.pdbx_seq_one_letter_code
_entity_poly.pdbx_strand_id
1 'polypeptide(L)'
;SLRLLSASIASDMGFDIEAVEDIRVVVSEAVNYKLGQGYVDIKFHVEDDSLTVLVLGKDKKIDDTALQMRNLILEALADEASVSEDEIRLVKRVKNDKR
;
A
#
# COMPACT_ATOMS: atom_id res chain seq x y z
N SER A 1 -4.60 -8.48 12.21
CA SER A 1 -4.90 -8.36 10.79
C SER A 1 -3.83 -7.52 10.08
N LEU A 2 -3.78 -7.66 8.79
CA LEU A 2 -2.81 -6.92 7.98
C LEU A 2 -3.02 -5.41 8.08
N ARG A 3 -4.28 -4.98 8.12
CA ARG A 3 -4.59 -3.55 8.26
C ARG A 3 -4.08 -2.99 9.58
N LEU A 4 -4.25 -3.75 10.64
CA LEU A 4 -3.75 -3.33 11.95
C LEU A 4 -2.23 -3.32 11.98
N LEU A 5 -1.59 -4.31 11.37
CA LEU A 5 -0.14 -4.35 11.31
C LEU A 5 0.42 -3.15 10.55
N SER A 6 -0.17 -2.85 9.39
CA SER A 6 0.26 -1.70 8.60
C SER A 6 0.11 -0.40 9.38
N ALA A 7 -1.01 -0.25 10.08
CA ALA A 7 -1.26 0.94 10.88
C ALA A 7 -0.27 1.05 12.04
N SER A 8 0.05 -0.08 12.67
CA SER A 8 0.98 -0.10 13.79
C SER A 8 2.38 0.32 13.35
N ILE A 9 2.87 -0.26 12.24
CA ILE A 9 4.17 0.09 11.70
C ILE A 9 4.22 1.58 11.35
N ALA A 10 3.19 2.08 10.67
CA ALA A 10 3.13 3.47 10.25
C ALA A 10 3.10 4.41 11.46
N SER A 11 2.29 4.06 12.46
CA SER A 11 2.22 4.87 13.67
C SER A 11 3.58 4.94 14.38
N ASP A 12 4.25 3.80 14.49
CA ASP A 12 5.57 3.74 15.13
C ASP A 12 6.61 4.56 14.39
N MET A 13 6.46 4.69 13.08
CA MET A 13 7.39 5.49 12.28
C MET A 13 7.15 7.00 12.40
N GLY A 14 6.03 7.40 12.98
CA GLY A 14 5.72 8.82 13.13
C GLY A 14 4.83 9.40 12.05
N PHE A 15 4.17 8.57 11.25
CA PHE A 15 3.16 9.07 10.32
C PHE A 15 2.00 9.67 11.09
N ASP A 16 1.42 10.76 10.57
CA ASP A 16 0.25 11.34 11.19
C ASP A 16 -0.98 10.47 10.91
N ILE A 17 -2.10 10.82 11.55
CA ILE A 17 -3.32 10.01 11.47
C ILE A 17 -3.80 9.86 10.04
N GLU A 18 -3.76 10.95 9.28
CA GLU A 18 -4.21 10.91 7.89
C GLU A 18 -3.35 9.95 7.08
N ALA A 19 -2.03 10.03 7.23
CA ALA A 19 -1.13 9.15 6.50
C ALA A 19 -1.29 7.69 6.91
N VAL A 20 -1.53 7.43 8.19
CA VAL A 20 -1.79 6.07 8.66
C VAL A 20 -3.03 5.50 7.98
N GLU A 21 -4.10 6.31 7.87
CA GLU A 21 -5.31 5.87 7.19
C GLU A 21 -5.08 5.63 5.72
N ASP A 22 -4.31 6.50 5.06
CA ASP A 22 -3.98 6.31 3.65
C ASP A 22 -3.23 4.99 3.45
N ILE A 23 -2.28 4.69 4.32
CA ILE A 23 -1.52 3.44 4.25
C ILE A 23 -2.43 2.24 4.41
N ARG A 24 -3.36 2.29 5.36
CA ARG A 24 -4.32 1.19 5.54
C ARG A 24 -5.12 0.94 4.27
N VAL A 25 -5.57 2.01 3.63
CA VAL A 25 -6.40 1.90 2.44
C VAL A 25 -5.61 1.32 1.28
N VAL A 26 -4.39 1.86 1.01
CA VAL A 26 -3.63 1.39 -0.15
C VAL A 26 -3.16 -0.04 0.04
N VAL A 27 -2.77 -0.43 1.25
CA VAL A 27 -2.35 -1.81 1.51
C VAL A 27 -3.53 -2.75 1.32
N SER A 28 -4.69 -2.37 1.86
CA SER A 28 -5.89 -3.18 1.73
C SER A 28 -6.29 -3.35 0.27
N GLU A 29 -6.22 -2.27 -0.50
CA GLU A 29 -6.57 -2.31 -1.92
C GLU A 29 -5.58 -3.19 -2.70
N ALA A 30 -4.28 -3.02 -2.43
CA ALA A 30 -3.27 -3.81 -3.12
C ALA A 30 -3.41 -5.30 -2.82
N VAL A 31 -3.64 -5.63 -1.55
CA VAL A 31 -3.81 -7.04 -1.15
C VAL A 31 -5.03 -7.63 -1.83
N ASN A 32 -6.15 -6.91 -1.80
CA ASN A 32 -7.37 -7.43 -2.41
C ASN A 32 -7.18 -7.70 -3.89
N TYR A 33 -6.49 -6.80 -4.59
CA TYR A 33 -6.25 -6.96 -6.02
C TYR A 33 -5.35 -8.15 -6.33
N LYS A 34 -4.34 -8.40 -5.49
CA LYS A 34 -3.33 -9.44 -5.73
C LYS A 34 -3.73 -10.82 -5.19
N LEU A 35 -4.96 -11.01 -4.80
CA LEU A 35 -5.45 -12.30 -4.28
C LEU A 35 -5.92 -13.25 -5.37
N GLY A 36 -5.45 -13.09 -6.62
CA GLY A 36 -5.93 -13.91 -7.73
C GLY A 36 -5.74 -15.40 -7.55
N GLN A 37 -4.72 -15.82 -6.81
CA GLN A 37 -4.51 -17.24 -6.53
C GLN A 37 -4.82 -17.61 -5.08
N GLY A 38 -5.48 -16.71 -4.36
CA GLY A 38 -5.99 -17.01 -3.00
C GLY A 38 -5.06 -16.59 -1.88
N TYR A 39 -3.86 -16.13 -2.17
CA TYR A 39 -2.93 -15.68 -1.14
C TYR A 39 -1.98 -14.65 -1.71
N VAL A 40 -1.33 -13.90 -0.83
CA VAL A 40 -0.29 -12.94 -1.18
C VAL A 40 0.85 -13.05 -0.17
N ASP A 41 2.03 -12.64 -0.58
CA ASP A 41 3.14 -12.42 0.33
C ASP A 41 3.33 -10.92 0.46
N ILE A 42 3.56 -10.44 1.68
CA ILE A 42 3.70 -9.02 1.93
C ILE A 42 5.01 -8.78 2.64
N LYS A 43 5.75 -7.78 2.16
CA LYS A 43 7.00 -7.38 2.78
C LYS A 43 6.92 -5.90 3.13
N PHE A 44 7.33 -5.58 4.34
CA PHE A 44 7.45 -4.21 4.80
C PHE A 44 8.92 -3.86 4.89
N HIS A 45 9.29 -2.75 4.28
CA HIS A 45 10.65 -2.26 4.36
C HIS A 45 10.62 -0.86 4.95
N VAL A 46 11.20 -0.72 6.14
CA VAL A 46 11.16 0.52 6.90
C VAL A 46 12.52 1.19 6.80
N GLU A 47 12.52 2.44 6.37
CA GLU A 47 13.70 3.29 6.43
C GLU A 47 13.37 4.49 7.31
N ASP A 48 14.33 5.40 7.50
CA ASP A 48 14.15 6.47 8.48
C ASP A 48 12.85 7.23 8.30
N ASP A 49 12.54 7.58 7.07
CA ASP A 49 11.39 8.43 6.78
C ASP A 49 10.47 7.86 5.71
N SER A 50 10.64 6.58 5.35
CA SER A 50 9.78 6.00 4.33
C SER A 50 9.42 4.55 4.66
N LEU A 51 8.23 4.18 4.23
CA LEU A 51 7.75 2.82 4.33
C LEU A 51 7.48 2.33 2.91
N THR A 52 8.11 1.22 2.56
CA THR A 52 7.84 0.53 1.30
C THR A 52 7.07 -0.75 1.62
N VAL A 53 5.97 -0.96 0.93
CA VAL A 53 5.19 -2.19 1.07
C VAL A 53 5.18 -2.89 -0.27
N LEU A 54 5.60 -4.14 -0.27
CA LEU A 54 5.57 -4.99 -1.45
C LEU A 54 4.48 -6.03 -1.25
N VAL A 55 3.55 -6.09 -2.18
CA VAL A 55 2.47 -7.07 -2.16
C VAL A 55 2.68 -7.96 -3.37
N LEU A 56 3.07 -9.20 -3.11
CA LEU A 56 3.40 -10.16 -4.16
C LEU A 56 2.27 -11.15 -4.31
N GLY A 57 1.77 -11.27 -5.52
CA GLY A 57 0.67 -12.18 -5.80
C GLY A 57 0.18 -12.00 -7.22
N LYS A 58 -0.80 -12.82 -7.57
CA LYS A 58 -1.38 -12.79 -8.91
C LYS A 58 -2.62 -11.91 -8.92
N ASP A 59 -2.83 -11.25 -10.03
CA ASP A 59 -3.98 -10.36 -10.20
C ASP A 59 -5.28 -11.13 -10.19
N LYS A 60 -6.26 -10.57 -9.51
CA LYS A 60 -7.64 -10.97 -9.71
C LYS A 60 -8.11 -10.52 -11.06
N LYS A 61 -9.09 -11.24 -11.62
CA LYS A 61 -9.77 -10.77 -12.80
C LYS A 61 -10.79 -9.73 -12.39
N ILE A 62 -10.59 -8.51 -12.86
CA ILE A 62 -11.52 -7.41 -12.64
C ILE A 62 -11.70 -6.68 -13.97
N ASP A 63 -12.80 -5.96 -14.08
CA ASP A 63 -13.05 -5.22 -15.32
C ASP A 63 -12.19 -3.93 -15.35
N ASP A 64 -12.20 -3.28 -16.50
CA ASP A 64 -11.37 -2.09 -16.71
C ASP A 64 -11.73 -0.95 -15.77
N THR A 65 -13.00 -0.79 -15.46
CA THR A 65 -13.45 0.27 -14.54
C THR A 65 -12.88 0.06 -13.16
N ALA A 66 -12.97 -1.18 -12.66
CA ALA A 66 -12.42 -1.51 -11.34
C ALA A 66 -10.91 -1.34 -11.31
N LEU A 67 -10.24 -1.70 -12.41
CA LEU A 67 -8.79 -1.54 -12.52
C LEU A 67 -8.39 -0.08 -12.47
N GLN A 68 -9.10 0.77 -13.19
CA GLN A 68 -8.83 2.20 -13.18
C GLN A 68 -9.06 2.80 -11.80
N MET A 69 -10.14 2.39 -11.14
CA MET A 69 -10.42 2.87 -9.79
C MET A 69 -9.30 2.49 -8.82
N ARG A 70 -8.85 1.23 -8.88
CA ARG A 70 -7.75 0.77 -8.05
C ARG A 70 -6.51 1.62 -8.27
N ASN A 71 -6.16 1.87 -9.54
CA ASN A 71 -4.98 2.67 -9.86
C ASN A 71 -5.09 4.09 -9.33
N LEU A 72 -6.27 4.69 -9.43
CA LEU A 72 -6.49 6.03 -8.91
C LEU A 72 -6.30 6.08 -7.39
N ILE A 73 -6.80 5.07 -6.69
CA ILE A 73 -6.65 5.01 -5.23
C ILE A 73 -5.19 4.90 -4.85
N LEU A 74 -4.45 4.00 -5.50
CA LEU A 74 -3.04 3.83 -5.18
C LEU A 74 -2.24 5.11 -5.45
N GLU A 75 -2.49 5.75 -6.58
CA GLU A 75 -1.77 6.97 -6.94
C GLU A 75 -2.13 8.14 -6.06
N ALA A 76 -3.39 8.22 -5.63
CA ALA A 76 -3.82 9.34 -4.80
C ALA A 76 -3.29 9.25 -3.38
N LEU A 77 -3.15 8.05 -2.83
CA LEU A 77 -2.88 7.89 -1.40
C LEU A 77 -1.46 7.45 -1.09
N ALA A 78 -0.70 6.93 -2.05
CA ALA A 78 0.70 6.60 -1.87
C ALA A 78 1.56 7.67 -2.52
N ASP A 79 2.78 7.84 -2.02
CA ASP A 79 3.72 8.78 -2.65
C ASP A 79 4.29 8.21 -3.94
N GLU A 80 4.48 6.90 -3.97
CA GLU A 80 4.84 6.18 -5.19
C GLU A 80 4.07 4.88 -5.22
N ALA A 81 3.66 4.48 -6.40
CA ALA A 81 3.01 3.19 -6.59
C ALA A 81 3.41 2.63 -7.94
N SER A 82 3.79 1.36 -7.97
CA SER A 82 4.03 0.68 -9.22
C SER A 82 3.35 -0.68 -9.18
N VAL A 83 2.82 -1.09 -10.32
CA VAL A 83 2.07 -2.33 -10.45
C VAL A 83 2.67 -3.13 -11.58
N SER A 84 2.97 -4.38 -11.29
CA SER A 84 3.43 -5.31 -12.30
C SER A 84 2.58 -6.59 -12.21
N GLU A 85 2.88 -7.54 -13.07
CA GLU A 85 2.11 -8.78 -13.11
C GLU A 85 2.11 -9.52 -11.78
N ASP A 86 3.24 -9.51 -11.07
CA ASP A 86 3.40 -10.29 -9.86
C ASP A 86 3.48 -9.47 -8.59
N GLU A 87 3.42 -8.14 -8.69
CA GLU A 87 3.76 -7.32 -7.53
C GLU A 87 3.10 -5.94 -7.61
N ILE A 88 2.73 -5.43 -6.44
CA ILE A 88 2.43 -4.00 -6.26
C ILE A 88 3.44 -3.48 -5.25
N ARG A 89 4.10 -2.38 -5.60
CA ARG A 89 5.06 -1.72 -4.73
C ARG A 89 4.51 -0.35 -4.39
N LEU A 90 4.42 -0.06 -3.10
CA LEU A 90 3.88 1.19 -2.58
C LEU A 90 4.94 1.83 -1.70
N VAL A 91 5.10 3.13 -1.83
CA VAL A 91 6.01 3.90 -0.98
C VAL A 91 5.24 5.05 -0.36
N LYS A 92 5.39 5.21 0.94
CA LYS A 92 4.82 6.34 1.67
C LYS A 92 5.93 6.97 2.51
N ARG A 93 6.04 8.30 2.45
CA ARG A 93 7.09 9.02 3.17
C ARG A 93 6.48 9.82 4.30
N VAL A 94 7.19 9.83 5.43
CA VAL A 94 6.79 10.69 6.55
C VAL A 94 7.02 12.13 6.13
N LYS A 95 6.00 12.94 6.26
CA LYS A 95 6.13 14.37 5.95
C LYS A 95 6.91 15.04 7.05
N ASN A 96 7.90 15.81 6.64
CA ASN A 96 8.71 16.54 7.58
C ASN A 96 8.32 18.00 7.53
N ASP A 97 7.52 18.41 8.49
CA ASP A 97 6.98 19.77 8.54
C ASP A 97 7.85 20.73 9.31
N LYS A 98 9.11 20.44 9.41
CA LYS A 98 9.99 21.33 10.14
C LYS A 98 10.08 22.68 9.47
N ARG A 99 10.06 23.69 10.26
CA ARG A 99 10.15 25.07 9.81
C ARG A 99 11.29 25.76 10.49
#